data_80d22e9197dd84240f2c55a08f2ccd2d
#
_entry.id   80d22e9197dd84240f2c55a08f2ccd2d
#
_cell.length_a   1.000
_cell.length_b   1.000
_cell.length_c   1.000
_cell.angle_alpha   90.00
_cell.angle_beta   90.00
_cell.angle_gamma   90.00
#
_symmetry.space_group_name_H-M   'P 1'
#
loop_
_entity.id
_entity.type
_entity.pdbx_description
1 polymer ?
#
loop_
_entity_poly.entity_id
_entity_poly.type
_entity_poly.pdbx_seq_one_letter_code
_entity_poly.pdbx_strand_id
1 'polypeptide(L)'
;MSANTLNINIPKVATKQLKLQNCNAGRKLVVSTNWLILFGFEAHSRVKEELIGKGKGIRITLVDKDESNSKKVYTREYKSRRNNPIETMLDIRSQSLINEAFHEDTQTVHIQFTYGEVLITPMCNRKAAAIKQFKKSNNDCFLACSSGVDAVSMVKKGFKIETLLEYRPNEKRDKNDFSETGALNAIANVEVKHLINEDIMNLDIEKMARLCSKSNYTNATFSIQCDEFSNVKANSLKDSALDDGTSSLDMVIDAINIVSKFNFPTVLVENVPNFFTSDAGKILMARLNRLGYKTYWDKFDARDYGGLTSRVRGYLFATMLPGNFEMPKPTIKNNIPIWDLLNFDERIASGELREDRKSVV
;
A
#
# COMPACT_ATOMS: atom_id res chain seq x y z
N MET A 1 47.27 -16.46 -19.77
CA MET A 1 46.00 -16.51 -19.02
C MET A 1 44.88 -16.28 -20.03
N SER A 2 44.11 -17.33 -20.36
CA SER A 2 43.00 -17.21 -21.29
C SER A 2 41.91 -16.31 -20.71
N ALA A 3 41.57 -15.26 -21.42
CA ALA A 3 40.40 -14.45 -21.08
C ALA A 3 39.18 -15.35 -21.20
N ASN A 4 38.51 -15.65 -20.10
CA ASN A 4 37.18 -16.25 -20.11
C ASN A 4 36.24 -15.32 -20.88
N THR A 5 36.01 -15.57 -22.14
CA THR A 5 34.98 -14.91 -22.92
C THR A 5 33.61 -15.35 -22.32
N LEU A 6 32.96 -14.50 -21.57
CA LEU A 6 31.58 -14.72 -21.14
C LEU A 6 30.70 -14.81 -22.40
N ASN A 7 30.18 -15.98 -22.69
CA ASN A 7 29.12 -16.15 -23.67
C ASN A 7 27.84 -15.56 -23.10
N ILE A 8 27.50 -14.35 -23.51
CA ILE A 8 26.28 -13.68 -23.10
C ILE A 8 25.16 -14.03 -24.06
N ASN A 9 24.16 -14.77 -23.58
CA ASN A 9 22.92 -14.97 -24.32
C ASN A 9 22.11 -13.66 -24.19
N ILE A 10 21.99 -12.92 -25.29
CA ILE A 10 21.26 -11.65 -25.31
C ILE A 10 19.76 -11.94 -25.17
N PRO A 11 19.08 -11.43 -24.13
CA PRO A 11 17.63 -11.62 -23.98
C PRO A 11 16.87 -10.83 -25.05
N LYS A 12 15.68 -11.29 -25.44
CA LYS A 12 14.82 -10.56 -26.37
C LYS A 12 14.40 -9.19 -25.83
N VAL A 13 14.22 -9.09 -24.51
CA VAL A 13 13.80 -7.88 -23.81
C VAL A 13 14.61 -7.78 -22.52
N ALA A 14 15.09 -6.58 -22.21
CA ALA A 14 15.59 -6.23 -20.88
C ALA A 14 14.88 -4.97 -20.36
N THR A 15 14.79 -4.81 -19.05
CA THR A 15 14.15 -3.64 -18.46
C THR A 15 15.01 -3.01 -17.36
N LYS A 16 14.84 -1.70 -17.16
CA LYS A 16 15.52 -0.95 -16.11
C LYS A 16 14.63 0.20 -15.63
N GLN A 17 14.78 0.58 -14.38
CA GLN A 17 14.16 1.80 -13.85
C GLN A 17 15.22 2.86 -13.62
N LEU A 18 14.96 4.09 -14.02
CA LEU A 18 15.83 5.24 -13.77
C LEU A 18 15.04 6.43 -13.26
N LYS A 19 15.71 7.26 -12.46
CA LYS A 19 15.16 8.54 -12.02
C LYS A 19 15.40 9.61 -13.10
N LEU A 20 14.40 10.46 -13.37
CA LEU A 20 14.58 11.71 -14.07
C LEU A 20 15.44 12.63 -13.20
N GLN A 21 16.47 13.22 -13.80
CA GLN A 21 17.40 14.11 -13.12
C GLN A 21 16.99 15.56 -13.38
N ASN A 22 17.13 16.41 -12.36
CA ASN A 22 17.01 17.85 -12.54
C ASN A 22 18.38 18.44 -12.90
N CYS A 23 18.41 19.41 -13.81
CA CYS A 23 19.58 20.18 -14.17
C CYS A 23 19.18 21.65 -14.34
N ASN A 24 20.17 22.56 -14.53
CA ASN A 24 19.91 24.00 -14.67
C ASN A 24 18.95 24.34 -15.81
N ALA A 25 18.93 23.54 -16.87
CA ALA A 25 18.04 23.71 -18.03
C ALA A 25 16.68 23.00 -17.89
N GLY A 26 16.36 22.42 -16.72
CA GLY A 26 15.13 21.65 -16.49
C GLY A 26 15.39 20.19 -16.17
N ARG A 27 14.63 19.27 -16.79
CA ARG A 27 14.76 17.81 -16.58
C ARG A 27 15.61 17.16 -17.66
N LYS A 28 16.36 16.13 -17.30
CA LYS A 28 17.11 15.29 -18.24
C LYS A 28 17.00 13.83 -17.89
N LEU A 29 17.21 12.97 -18.87
CA LEU A 29 17.33 11.54 -18.67
C LEU A 29 18.58 11.02 -19.38
N VAL A 30 19.46 10.39 -18.63
CA VAL A 30 20.65 9.73 -19.16
C VAL A 30 20.49 8.23 -18.96
N VAL A 31 20.35 7.52 -20.04
CA VAL A 31 20.35 6.05 -20.06
C VAL A 31 21.76 5.58 -20.32
N SER A 32 22.46 5.22 -19.26
CA SER A 32 23.83 4.72 -19.30
C SER A 32 23.85 3.30 -18.74
N THR A 33 24.22 2.33 -19.58
CA THR A 33 24.26 0.93 -19.23
C THR A 33 25.05 0.11 -20.22
N ASN A 34 25.78 -0.89 -19.75
CA ASN A 34 26.49 -1.86 -20.60
C ASN A 34 25.54 -2.69 -21.50
N TRP A 35 24.24 -2.62 -21.25
CA TRP A 35 23.25 -3.35 -22.05
C TRP A 35 22.94 -2.70 -23.38
N LEU A 36 23.16 -1.39 -23.54
CA LEU A 36 22.87 -0.69 -24.78
C LEU A 36 23.56 -1.33 -25.99
N ILE A 37 24.82 -1.69 -25.84
CA ILE A 37 25.61 -2.37 -26.88
C ILE A 37 25.00 -3.72 -27.30
N LEU A 38 24.44 -4.48 -26.33
CA LEU A 38 23.80 -5.76 -26.57
C LEU A 38 22.53 -5.64 -27.42
N PHE A 39 21.90 -4.48 -27.38
CA PHE A 39 20.68 -4.17 -28.15
C PHE A 39 20.95 -3.34 -29.40
N GLY A 40 22.23 -3.29 -29.87
CA GLY A 40 22.63 -2.63 -31.11
C GLY A 40 23.01 -1.16 -30.98
N PHE A 41 22.90 -0.56 -29.80
CA PHE A 41 23.25 0.85 -29.56
C PHE A 41 24.76 0.98 -29.33
N GLU A 42 25.53 0.82 -30.38
CA GLU A 42 26.98 0.93 -30.35
C GLU A 42 27.44 2.40 -30.29
N ALA A 43 28.71 2.62 -29.97
CA ALA A 43 29.31 3.94 -30.00
C ALA A 43 29.19 4.58 -31.40
N HIS A 44 28.73 5.82 -31.43
CA HIS A 44 28.52 6.59 -32.65
C HIS A 44 27.37 6.11 -33.57
N SER A 45 26.63 5.05 -33.21
CA SER A 45 25.36 4.75 -33.88
C SER A 45 24.42 5.94 -33.84
N ARG A 46 23.51 6.03 -34.81
CA ARG A 46 22.53 7.13 -34.89
C ARG A 46 21.19 6.66 -34.31
N VAL A 47 20.55 7.54 -33.58
CA VAL A 47 19.24 7.29 -32.95
C VAL A 47 18.28 8.45 -33.21
N LYS A 48 17.01 8.12 -33.33
CA LYS A 48 15.90 9.06 -33.40
C LYS A 48 15.08 8.97 -32.12
N GLU A 49 14.77 10.14 -31.54
CA GLU A 49 13.93 10.26 -30.35
C GLU A 49 12.54 10.70 -30.78
N GLU A 50 11.50 9.95 -30.44
CA GLU A 50 10.12 10.22 -30.79
C GLU A 50 9.20 10.18 -29.58
N LEU A 51 8.20 11.07 -29.57
CA LEU A 51 7.14 11.06 -28.55
C LEU A 51 6.18 9.90 -28.83
N ILE A 52 5.97 9.00 -27.86
CA ILE A 52 4.94 7.94 -27.97
C ILE A 52 3.53 8.56 -27.88
N GLY A 53 3.41 9.63 -27.10
CA GLY A 53 2.21 10.40 -26.89
C GLY A 53 2.30 11.24 -25.62
N LYS A 54 1.46 12.24 -25.49
CA LYS A 54 1.46 13.15 -24.34
C LYS A 54 1.27 12.38 -23.04
N GLY A 55 2.28 12.46 -22.16
CA GLY A 55 2.31 11.72 -20.88
C GLY A 55 2.52 10.20 -21.01
N LYS A 56 2.86 9.68 -22.22
CA LYS A 56 3.01 8.23 -22.46
C LYS A 56 4.47 7.79 -22.57
N GLY A 57 5.40 8.73 -22.84
CA GLY A 57 6.82 8.42 -22.87
C GLY A 57 7.51 8.71 -24.19
N ILE A 58 8.73 8.20 -24.31
CA ILE A 58 9.66 8.41 -25.44
C ILE A 58 10.05 7.04 -26.02
N ARG A 59 10.07 6.97 -27.35
CA ARG A 59 10.68 5.86 -28.12
C ARG A 59 12.01 6.35 -28.68
N ILE A 60 13.03 5.52 -28.62
CA ILE A 60 14.33 5.75 -29.24
C ILE A 60 14.63 4.56 -30.15
N THR A 61 14.85 4.82 -31.41
CA THR A 61 15.15 3.80 -32.44
C THR A 61 16.51 4.04 -33.07
N LEU A 62 17.20 2.95 -33.39
CA LEU A 62 18.37 3.01 -34.28
C LEU A 62 17.91 3.43 -35.66
N VAL A 63 18.68 4.31 -36.29
CA VAL A 63 18.43 4.80 -37.67
C VAL A 63 19.73 4.82 -38.46
N ASP A 64 19.60 4.92 -39.77
CA ASP A 64 20.75 5.03 -40.67
C ASP A 64 21.52 6.34 -40.44
N LYS A 65 22.80 6.35 -40.89
CA LYS A 65 23.71 7.48 -40.65
C LYS A 65 23.23 8.79 -41.29
N ASP A 66 22.47 8.68 -42.35
CA ASP A 66 22.00 9.83 -43.14
C ASP A 66 20.62 10.35 -42.73
N GLU A 67 20.02 9.73 -41.70
CA GLU A 67 18.70 10.14 -41.19
C GLU A 67 18.76 11.56 -40.59
N SER A 68 17.92 12.43 -41.11
CA SER A 68 17.77 13.81 -40.61
C SER A 68 17.20 13.77 -39.17
N ASN A 69 17.58 14.74 -38.33
CA ASN A 69 17.16 14.85 -36.94
C ASN A 69 17.57 13.69 -36.03
N SER A 70 18.62 12.94 -36.40
CA SER A 70 19.18 11.88 -35.59
C SER A 70 20.29 12.38 -34.68
N LYS A 71 20.48 11.69 -33.54
CA LYS A 71 21.55 11.96 -32.57
C LYS A 71 22.56 10.79 -32.55
N LYS A 72 23.78 11.07 -32.11
CA LYS A 72 24.78 10.01 -31.90
C LYS A 72 24.57 9.35 -30.53
N VAL A 73 24.81 8.05 -30.44
CA VAL A 73 25.04 7.34 -29.19
C VAL A 73 26.40 7.74 -28.66
N TYR A 74 26.44 8.28 -27.44
CA TYR A 74 27.67 8.77 -26.80
C TYR A 74 28.36 7.64 -26.02
N THR A 75 29.62 7.88 -25.70
CA THR A 75 30.39 7.04 -24.78
C THR A 75 30.80 7.82 -23.55
N ARG A 76 30.88 7.12 -22.44
CA ARG A 76 31.44 7.66 -21.20
C ARG A 76 32.52 6.71 -20.68
N GLU A 77 33.67 7.25 -20.34
CA GLU A 77 34.75 6.50 -19.73
C GLU A 77 34.68 6.61 -18.18
N TYR A 78 34.76 5.45 -17.53
CA TYR A 78 34.83 5.34 -16.09
C TYR A 78 36.22 4.87 -15.68
N LYS A 79 37.11 5.80 -15.35
CA LYS A 79 38.54 5.53 -15.02
C LYS A 79 38.71 4.54 -13.87
N SER A 80 37.71 4.40 -12.99
CA SER A 80 37.72 3.46 -11.86
C SER A 80 37.39 2.02 -12.23
N ARG A 81 36.87 1.76 -13.45
CA ARG A 81 36.49 0.42 -13.90
C ARG A 81 37.63 -0.22 -14.67
N ARG A 82 38.23 -1.27 -14.09
CA ARG A 82 39.37 -1.98 -14.73
C ARG A 82 38.98 -2.80 -15.96
N ASN A 83 37.82 -3.45 -15.95
CA ASN A 83 37.43 -4.46 -16.95
C ASN A 83 36.49 -3.97 -18.03
N ASN A 84 35.78 -2.86 -17.84
CA ASN A 84 34.90 -2.25 -18.83
C ASN A 84 34.79 -0.75 -18.57
N PRO A 85 35.81 0.03 -18.94
CA PRO A 85 35.85 1.47 -18.66
C PRO A 85 34.87 2.27 -19.53
N ILE A 86 34.53 1.78 -20.72
CA ILE A 86 33.70 2.51 -21.68
C ILE A 86 32.27 1.98 -21.64
N GLU A 87 31.32 2.90 -21.46
CA GLU A 87 29.88 2.60 -21.45
C GLU A 87 29.18 3.50 -22.46
N THR A 88 28.32 2.89 -23.28
CA THR A 88 27.46 3.66 -24.20
C THR A 88 26.33 4.31 -23.45
N MET A 89 25.89 5.49 -23.92
CA MET A 89 24.80 6.22 -23.28
C MET A 89 23.92 6.98 -24.29
N LEU A 90 22.62 7.05 -23.96
CA LEU A 90 21.64 7.91 -24.59
C LEU A 90 21.37 9.09 -23.67
N ASP A 91 21.58 10.30 -24.17
CA ASP A 91 21.43 11.55 -23.41
C ASP A 91 20.25 12.34 -23.95
N ILE A 92 19.12 12.26 -23.26
CA ILE A 92 17.86 12.91 -23.64
C ILE A 92 17.77 14.24 -22.89
N ARG A 93 17.91 15.35 -23.61
CA ARG A 93 17.92 16.71 -23.05
C ARG A 93 16.86 17.65 -23.64
N SER A 94 16.15 17.23 -24.69
CA SER A 94 15.09 18.06 -25.30
C SER A 94 13.99 18.31 -24.27
N GLN A 95 13.90 19.57 -23.80
CA GLN A 95 12.91 19.95 -22.78
C GLN A 95 11.48 19.85 -23.31
N SER A 96 11.25 20.17 -24.58
CA SER A 96 9.93 19.99 -25.20
C SER A 96 9.51 18.53 -25.18
N LEU A 97 10.38 17.62 -25.64
CA LEU A 97 10.12 16.18 -25.65
C LEU A 97 9.88 15.62 -24.24
N ILE A 98 10.73 15.97 -23.28
CA ILE A 98 10.62 15.49 -21.90
C ILE A 98 9.33 15.99 -21.25
N ASN A 99 8.96 17.26 -21.45
CA ASN A 99 7.77 17.85 -20.83
C ASN A 99 6.48 17.36 -21.46
N GLU A 100 6.48 17.01 -22.73
CA GLU A 100 5.34 16.34 -23.37
C GLU A 100 5.23 14.86 -22.99
N ALA A 101 6.36 14.16 -22.91
CA ALA A 101 6.42 12.72 -22.61
C ALA A 101 6.13 12.39 -21.15
N PHE A 102 6.45 13.28 -20.21
CA PHE A 102 6.38 13.02 -18.77
C PHE A 102 5.72 14.19 -18.03
N HIS A 103 4.70 13.89 -17.24
CA HIS A 103 4.10 14.87 -16.33
C HIS A 103 5.13 15.45 -15.36
N GLU A 104 4.86 16.62 -14.80
CA GLU A 104 5.77 17.32 -13.87
C GLU A 104 6.08 16.48 -12.62
N ASP A 105 5.12 15.70 -12.16
CA ASP A 105 5.23 14.81 -10.99
C ASP A 105 5.95 13.49 -11.29
N THR A 106 6.30 13.20 -12.55
CA THR A 106 7.05 11.98 -12.91
C THR A 106 8.47 12.05 -12.37
N GLN A 107 8.83 11.17 -11.46
CA GLN A 107 10.16 11.09 -10.87
C GLN A 107 10.99 9.92 -11.41
N THR A 108 10.33 8.85 -11.81
CA THR A 108 10.96 7.61 -12.24
C THR A 108 10.33 7.14 -13.54
N VAL A 109 11.16 6.59 -14.41
CA VAL A 109 10.74 6.00 -15.68
C VAL A 109 11.11 4.52 -15.73
N HIS A 110 10.28 3.75 -16.40
CA HIS A 110 10.55 2.38 -16.79
C HIS A 110 11.12 2.38 -18.20
N ILE A 111 12.23 1.69 -18.41
CA ILE A 111 12.93 1.57 -19.69
C ILE A 111 12.90 0.12 -20.13
N GLN A 112 12.44 -0.11 -21.32
CA GLN A 112 12.45 -1.40 -21.97
C GLN A 112 13.41 -1.35 -23.16
N PHE A 113 14.32 -2.32 -23.26
CA PHE A 113 15.28 -2.49 -24.31
C PHE A 113 14.88 -3.69 -25.16
N THR A 114 14.79 -3.49 -26.46
CA THR A 114 14.73 -4.51 -27.49
C THR A 114 15.78 -4.20 -28.54
N TYR A 115 16.13 -5.13 -29.40
CA TYR A 115 17.13 -4.86 -30.44
C TYR A 115 16.69 -3.71 -31.34
N GLY A 116 17.50 -2.67 -31.42
CA GLY A 116 17.23 -1.46 -32.21
C GLY A 116 16.22 -0.48 -31.60
N GLU A 117 15.58 -0.81 -30.48
CA GLU A 117 14.56 0.07 -29.86
C GLU A 117 14.69 0.16 -28.33
N VAL A 118 14.52 1.37 -27.81
CA VAL A 118 14.36 1.64 -26.37
C VAL A 118 13.05 2.38 -26.16
N LEU A 119 12.17 1.80 -25.32
CA LEU A 119 10.94 2.45 -24.88
C LEU A 119 11.10 2.96 -23.45
N ILE A 120 10.75 4.24 -23.24
CA ILE A 120 10.87 4.91 -21.94
C ILE A 120 9.49 5.42 -21.55
N THR A 121 8.89 4.80 -20.53
CA THR A 121 7.54 5.13 -20.07
C THR A 121 7.54 5.66 -18.64
N PRO A 122 6.64 6.62 -18.29
CA PRO A 122 6.56 7.15 -16.94
C PRO A 122 6.10 6.07 -15.95
N MET A 123 6.71 6.06 -14.77
CA MET A 123 6.19 5.32 -13.64
C MET A 123 5.28 6.21 -12.78
N CYS A 124 4.25 5.63 -12.21
CA CYS A 124 3.34 6.34 -11.33
C CYS A 124 4.08 6.90 -10.11
N ASN A 125 3.98 8.21 -9.89
CA ASN A 125 4.36 8.82 -8.63
C ASN A 125 3.24 8.59 -7.62
N ARG A 126 3.41 7.57 -6.76
CA ARG A 126 2.41 7.15 -5.78
C ARG A 126 1.94 8.28 -4.88
N LYS A 127 2.88 9.11 -4.41
CA LYS A 127 2.57 10.25 -3.53
C LYS A 127 1.73 11.31 -4.24
N ALA A 128 2.10 11.69 -5.46
CA ALA A 128 1.33 12.66 -6.25
C ALA A 128 -0.07 12.12 -6.59
N ALA A 129 -0.17 10.83 -6.93
CA ALA A 129 -1.45 10.16 -7.18
C ALA A 129 -2.34 10.13 -5.94
N ALA A 130 -1.80 9.83 -4.76
CA ALA A 130 -2.51 9.84 -3.49
C ALA A 130 -3.02 11.24 -3.13
N ILE A 131 -2.20 12.28 -3.28
CA ILE A 131 -2.62 13.67 -3.05
C ILE A 131 -3.76 14.08 -4.01
N LYS A 132 -3.66 13.68 -5.28
CA LYS A 132 -4.71 13.94 -6.28
C LYS A 132 -6.02 13.22 -5.94
N GLN A 133 -5.92 11.98 -5.47
CA GLN A 133 -7.06 11.19 -5.00
C GLN A 133 -7.71 11.85 -3.78
N PHE A 134 -6.92 12.25 -2.78
CA PHE A 134 -7.40 12.95 -1.59
C PHE A 134 -8.18 14.23 -1.93
N LYS A 135 -7.66 15.05 -2.86
CA LYS A 135 -8.33 16.29 -3.30
C LYS A 135 -9.68 16.04 -4.01
N LYS A 136 -9.88 14.86 -4.58
CA LYS A 136 -11.12 14.47 -5.26
C LYS A 136 -12.09 13.69 -4.38
N SER A 137 -11.61 13.20 -3.25
CA SER A 137 -12.38 12.40 -2.32
C SER A 137 -13.43 13.26 -1.60
N ASN A 138 -14.53 12.64 -1.23
CA ASN A 138 -15.61 13.22 -0.45
C ASN A 138 -15.72 12.51 0.91
N ASN A 139 -14.60 12.35 1.60
CA ASN A 139 -14.45 11.56 2.82
C ASN A 139 -14.82 10.08 2.65
N ASP A 140 -14.63 9.56 1.44
CA ASP A 140 -14.92 8.18 1.12
C ASP A 140 -13.88 7.24 1.73
N CYS A 141 -14.32 6.19 2.41
CA CYS A 141 -13.46 5.26 3.13
C CYS A 141 -13.59 3.83 2.60
N PHE A 142 -12.46 3.13 2.65
CA PHE A 142 -12.37 1.70 2.47
C PHE A 142 -12.19 1.06 3.86
N LEU A 143 -13.06 0.13 4.23
CA LEU A 143 -12.96 -0.63 5.47
C LEU A 143 -12.70 -2.10 5.16
N ALA A 144 -11.75 -2.70 5.86
CA ALA A 144 -11.48 -4.12 5.76
C ALA A 144 -11.41 -4.78 7.14
N CYS A 145 -11.99 -5.98 7.25
CA CYS A 145 -11.99 -6.82 8.43
C CYS A 145 -12.62 -6.10 9.65
N SER A 146 -13.72 -5.36 9.42
CA SER A 146 -14.45 -4.60 10.44
C SER A 146 -15.90 -5.07 10.50
N SER A 147 -16.30 -5.62 11.61
CA SER A 147 -17.67 -6.08 11.86
C SER A 147 -18.70 -4.95 12.03
N GLY A 148 -18.38 -3.73 11.57
CA GLY A 148 -19.26 -2.59 11.51
C GLY A 148 -19.12 -1.55 12.64
N VAL A 149 -18.43 -1.85 13.74
CA VAL A 149 -18.24 -0.92 14.85
C VAL A 149 -17.45 0.32 14.40
N ASP A 150 -16.37 0.10 13.66
CA ASP A 150 -15.54 1.16 13.09
C ASP A 150 -16.34 2.00 12.10
N ALA A 151 -17.18 1.35 11.26
CA ALA A 151 -18.04 2.01 10.29
C ALA A 151 -18.96 3.03 10.94
N VAL A 152 -19.66 2.66 12.02
CA VAL A 152 -20.55 3.56 12.78
C VAL A 152 -19.77 4.76 13.33
N SER A 153 -18.59 4.50 13.89
CA SER A 153 -17.74 5.56 14.45
C SER A 153 -17.26 6.54 13.38
N MET A 154 -16.88 6.03 12.20
CA MET A 154 -16.43 6.84 11.07
C MET A 154 -17.55 7.68 10.47
N VAL A 155 -18.74 7.10 10.29
CA VAL A 155 -19.92 7.83 9.78
C VAL A 155 -20.30 8.98 10.74
N LYS A 156 -20.27 8.75 12.07
CA LYS A 156 -20.47 9.82 13.06
C LYS A 156 -19.45 10.95 12.95
N LYS A 157 -18.28 10.70 12.38
CA LYS A 157 -17.22 11.70 12.12
C LYS A 157 -17.27 12.30 10.71
N GLY A 158 -18.31 12.02 9.94
CA GLY A 158 -18.54 12.59 8.61
C GLY A 158 -17.84 11.83 7.46
N PHE A 159 -17.35 10.63 7.71
CA PHE A 159 -16.86 9.76 6.64
C PHE A 159 -18.01 8.98 5.99
N LYS A 160 -17.81 8.57 4.74
CA LYS A 160 -18.71 7.71 3.99
C LYS A 160 -18.06 6.36 3.76
N ILE A 161 -18.80 5.29 3.99
CA ILE A 161 -18.28 3.95 3.74
C ILE A 161 -18.51 3.59 2.28
N GLU A 162 -17.54 3.89 1.45
CA GLU A 162 -17.59 3.59 0.01
C GLU A 162 -17.44 2.09 -0.26
N THR A 163 -16.53 1.41 0.45
CA THR A 163 -16.31 -0.02 0.33
C THR A 163 -16.09 -0.67 1.68
N LEU A 164 -16.79 -1.77 1.92
CA LEU A 164 -16.59 -2.67 3.04
C LEU A 164 -16.17 -4.04 2.52
N LEU A 165 -14.99 -4.49 2.93
CA LEU A 165 -14.49 -5.86 2.76
C LEU A 165 -14.60 -6.57 4.11
N GLU A 166 -15.54 -7.48 4.26
CA GLU A 166 -15.80 -8.16 5.53
C GLU A 166 -16.22 -9.61 5.29
N TYR A 167 -15.50 -10.51 5.90
CA TYR A 167 -15.77 -11.93 5.88
C TYR A 167 -15.25 -12.57 7.17
N ARG A 168 -16.03 -13.43 7.79
CA ARG A 168 -15.59 -14.24 8.93
C ARG A 168 -15.45 -15.69 8.49
N PRO A 169 -14.23 -16.26 8.43
CA PRO A 169 -14.05 -17.68 8.19
C PRO A 169 -14.79 -18.51 9.25
N ASN A 170 -15.42 -19.60 8.84
CA ASN A 170 -16.04 -20.53 9.76
C ASN A 170 -14.96 -21.26 10.57
N GLU A 171 -15.13 -21.25 11.88
CA GLU A 171 -14.26 -21.99 12.80
C GLU A 171 -14.79 -23.39 13.08
N LYS A 172 -13.93 -24.36 13.40
CA LYS A 172 -14.32 -25.75 13.76
C LYS A 172 -15.38 -25.83 14.87
N ARG A 173 -15.45 -24.82 15.75
CA ARG A 173 -16.43 -24.71 16.84
C ARG A 173 -17.79 -24.14 16.42
N ASP A 174 -17.89 -23.55 15.25
CA ASP A 174 -19.11 -22.90 14.79
C ASP A 174 -20.17 -23.97 14.43
N LYS A 175 -21.37 -23.83 14.99
CA LYS A 175 -22.51 -24.69 14.70
C LYS A 175 -23.32 -24.21 13.50
N ASN A 176 -23.18 -22.93 13.17
CA ASN A 176 -23.86 -22.25 12.07
C ASN A 176 -22.84 -21.53 11.21
N ASP A 177 -23.23 -21.17 10.00
CA ASP A 177 -22.44 -20.29 9.15
C ASP A 177 -22.57 -18.85 9.65
N PHE A 178 -21.44 -18.24 10.04
CA PHE A 178 -21.35 -16.85 10.49
C PHE A 178 -20.56 -15.97 9.51
N SER A 179 -20.27 -16.47 8.31
CA SER A 179 -19.41 -15.76 7.34
C SER A 179 -19.93 -14.38 6.93
N GLU A 180 -21.25 -14.19 6.94
CA GLU A 180 -21.90 -12.92 6.59
C GLU A 180 -22.24 -12.04 7.80
N THR A 181 -22.09 -12.54 9.03
CA THR A 181 -22.62 -11.85 10.22
C THR A 181 -22.03 -10.45 10.41
N GLY A 182 -20.71 -10.30 10.21
CA GLY A 182 -20.05 -8.99 10.32
C GLY A 182 -20.51 -8.02 9.24
N ALA A 183 -20.64 -8.50 8.01
CA ALA A 183 -21.11 -7.73 6.88
C ALA A 183 -22.56 -7.27 7.07
N LEU A 184 -23.45 -8.16 7.47
CA LEU A 184 -24.87 -7.85 7.76
C LEU A 184 -25.00 -6.85 8.91
N ASN A 185 -24.22 -7.02 9.98
CA ASN A 185 -24.21 -6.06 11.08
C ASN A 185 -23.77 -4.66 10.62
N ALA A 186 -22.78 -4.57 9.76
CA ALA A 186 -22.30 -3.28 9.24
C ALA A 186 -23.38 -2.59 8.40
N ILE A 187 -23.96 -3.27 7.41
CA ILE A 187 -24.96 -2.68 6.51
C ILE A 187 -26.30 -2.39 7.19
N ALA A 188 -26.59 -3.06 8.30
CA ALA A 188 -27.77 -2.73 9.12
C ALA A 188 -27.61 -1.38 9.84
N ASN A 189 -26.38 -0.88 10.03
CA ASN A 189 -26.09 0.31 10.82
C ASN A 189 -25.60 1.50 9.98
N VAL A 190 -25.00 1.24 8.81
CA VAL A 190 -24.43 2.30 7.95
C VAL A 190 -24.70 2.00 6.48
N GLU A 191 -24.79 3.06 5.67
CA GLU A 191 -24.85 2.93 4.23
C GLU A 191 -23.45 2.54 3.68
N VAL A 192 -23.43 1.49 2.84
CA VAL A 192 -22.24 0.97 2.19
C VAL A 192 -22.50 0.89 0.70
N LYS A 193 -21.63 1.45 -0.14
CA LYS A 193 -21.82 1.41 -1.59
C LYS A 193 -21.35 0.09 -2.21
N HIS A 194 -20.20 -0.43 -1.78
CA HIS A 194 -19.70 -1.72 -2.25
C HIS A 194 -19.47 -2.63 -1.04
N LEU A 195 -20.29 -3.68 -0.94
CA LEU A 195 -20.09 -4.75 0.04
C LEU A 195 -19.39 -5.91 -0.65
N ILE A 196 -18.24 -6.30 -0.13
CA ILE A 196 -17.42 -7.43 -0.60
C ILE A 196 -17.32 -8.41 0.57
N ASN A 197 -18.11 -9.49 0.51
CA ASN A 197 -18.11 -10.53 1.52
C ASN A 197 -17.24 -11.69 1.05
N GLU A 198 -15.94 -11.43 0.96
CA GLU A 198 -14.93 -12.38 0.50
C GLU A 198 -13.77 -12.42 1.49
N ASP A 199 -13.13 -13.57 1.63
CA ASP A 199 -11.94 -13.73 2.46
C ASP A 199 -10.78 -12.92 1.86
N ILE A 200 -10.21 -12.01 2.67
CA ILE A 200 -9.10 -11.16 2.28
C ILE A 200 -7.90 -11.97 1.76
N MET A 201 -7.67 -13.17 2.32
CA MET A 201 -6.54 -14.04 1.95
C MET A 201 -6.73 -14.72 0.58
N ASN A 202 -7.97 -14.80 0.09
CA ASN A 202 -8.31 -15.42 -1.19
C ASN A 202 -8.86 -14.42 -2.22
N LEU A 203 -8.76 -13.13 -1.94
CA LEU A 203 -9.38 -12.06 -2.70
C LEU A 203 -8.71 -11.83 -4.07
N ASP A 204 -9.49 -11.78 -5.14
CA ASP A 204 -9.04 -11.25 -6.45
C ASP A 204 -8.99 -9.72 -6.40
N ILE A 205 -7.84 -9.18 -5.98
CA ILE A 205 -7.61 -7.74 -5.83
C ILE A 205 -7.79 -6.99 -7.15
N GLU A 206 -7.46 -7.60 -8.29
CA GLU A 206 -7.64 -6.96 -9.61
C GLU A 206 -9.12 -6.82 -9.96
N LYS A 207 -9.93 -7.83 -9.66
CA LYS A 207 -11.38 -7.80 -9.84
C LYS A 207 -12.01 -6.74 -8.92
N MET A 208 -11.65 -6.75 -7.64
CA MET A 208 -12.10 -5.75 -6.67
C MET A 208 -11.72 -4.33 -7.13
N ALA A 209 -10.50 -4.12 -7.59
CA ALA A 209 -10.05 -2.81 -8.06
C ALA A 209 -10.84 -2.33 -9.30
N ARG A 210 -11.26 -3.24 -10.18
CA ARG A 210 -12.14 -2.90 -11.30
C ARG A 210 -13.54 -2.48 -10.84
N LEU A 211 -14.13 -3.20 -9.87
CA LEU A 211 -15.42 -2.84 -9.27
C LEU A 211 -15.38 -1.45 -8.63
N CYS A 212 -14.33 -1.16 -7.92
CA CYS A 212 -14.12 0.10 -7.18
C CYS A 212 -13.43 1.20 -8.01
N SER A 213 -13.28 1.04 -9.32
CA SER A 213 -12.45 1.91 -10.18
C SER A 213 -12.88 3.38 -10.23
N LYS A 214 -14.12 3.70 -9.87
CA LYS A 214 -14.67 5.07 -9.83
C LYS A 214 -14.56 5.73 -8.45
N SER A 215 -14.12 5.00 -7.44
CA SER A 215 -14.01 5.50 -6.07
C SER A 215 -12.74 6.30 -5.84
N ASN A 216 -12.83 7.38 -5.05
CA ASN A 216 -11.70 8.23 -4.67
C ASN A 216 -11.60 8.24 -3.15
N TYR A 217 -10.89 7.28 -2.60
CA TYR A 217 -10.78 7.12 -1.16
C TYR A 217 -9.94 8.22 -0.50
N THR A 218 -10.38 8.68 0.67
CA THR A 218 -9.59 9.48 1.61
C THR A 218 -8.71 8.57 2.46
N ASN A 219 -9.30 7.47 2.94
CA ASN A 219 -8.70 6.58 3.92
C ASN A 219 -9.02 5.12 3.65
N ALA A 220 -8.11 4.24 4.07
CA ALA A 220 -8.41 2.83 4.27
C ALA A 220 -8.18 2.46 5.73
N THR A 221 -9.09 1.69 6.32
CA THR A 221 -8.97 1.16 7.68
C THR A 221 -8.97 -0.36 7.63
N PHE A 222 -8.03 -0.96 8.36
CA PHE A 222 -7.85 -2.40 8.48
C PHE A 222 -7.88 -2.80 9.96
N SER A 223 -8.79 -3.69 10.33
CA SER A 223 -8.83 -4.35 11.64
C SER A 223 -8.50 -5.83 11.46
N ILE A 224 -7.23 -6.10 11.15
CA ILE A 224 -6.72 -7.43 10.84
C ILE A 224 -6.94 -8.35 12.04
N GLN A 225 -7.25 -9.62 11.80
CA GLN A 225 -7.46 -10.61 12.86
C GLN A 225 -6.29 -10.65 13.84
N CYS A 226 -6.61 -10.63 15.15
CA CYS A 226 -5.60 -10.46 16.20
C CYS A 226 -5.23 -11.76 16.94
N ASP A 227 -5.81 -12.91 16.59
CA ASP A 227 -5.73 -14.15 17.36
C ASP A 227 -4.29 -14.61 17.57
N GLU A 228 -3.46 -14.52 16.54
CA GLU A 228 -2.05 -14.93 16.60
C GLU A 228 -1.19 -14.00 17.48
N PHE A 229 -1.62 -12.77 17.68
CA PHE A 229 -0.90 -11.76 18.47
C PHE A 229 -1.48 -11.59 19.88
N SER A 230 -2.67 -12.14 20.12
CA SER A 230 -3.35 -12.07 21.40
C SER A 230 -2.68 -12.97 22.44
N ASN A 231 -2.62 -12.49 23.69
CA ASN A 231 -2.19 -13.30 24.82
C ASN A 231 -3.23 -14.35 25.28
N VAL A 232 -4.44 -14.31 24.71
CA VAL A 232 -5.54 -15.21 25.06
C VAL A 232 -5.38 -16.57 24.39
N LYS A 233 -4.89 -16.62 23.15
CA LYS A 233 -4.64 -17.87 22.42
C LYS A 233 -3.33 -18.51 22.91
N ALA A 234 -3.37 -19.76 23.32
CA ALA A 234 -2.18 -20.50 23.76
C ALA A 234 -1.16 -20.66 22.61
N ASN A 235 0.13 -20.65 22.92
CA ASN A 235 1.19 -20.77 21.92
C ASN A 235 1.10 -22.07 21.12
N SER A 236 0.79 -23.20 21.79
CA SER A 236 0.60 -24.47 21.10
C SER A 236 -0.51 -24.46 20.05
N LEU A 237 -1.57 -23.67 20.26
CA LEU A 237 -2.64 -23.49 19.27
C LEU A 237 -2.21 -22.56 18.12
N LYS A 238 -1.30 -21.61 18.38
CA LYS A 238 -0.71 -20.76 17.33
C LYS A 238 0.22 -21.57 16.43
N ASP A 239 1.07 -22.40 17.05
CA ASP A 239 2.00 -23.28 16.33
C ASP A 239 1.23 -24.29 15.46
N SER A 240 0.18 -24.92 16.02
CA SER A 240 -0.70 -25.84 15.28
C SER A 240 -1.40 -25.15 14.11
N ALA A 241 -1.83 -23.89 14.26
CA ALA A 241 -2.45 -23.12 13.18
C ALA A 241 -1.47 -22.79 12.05
N LEU A 242 -0.18 -22.60 12.36
CA LEU A 242 0.87 -22.44 11.33
C LEU A 242 1.08 -23.75 10.57
N ASP A 243 1.14 -24.88 11.27
CA ASP A 243 1.39 -26.20 10.68
C ASP A 243 0.25 -26.65 9.75
N ASP A 244 -0.99 -26.34 10.10
CA ASP A 244 -2.18 -26.72 9.31
C ASP A 244 -2.65 -25.63 8.31
N GLY A 245 -1.92 -24.52 8.22
CA GLY A 245 -2.21 -23.44 7.29
C GLY A 245 -3.45 -22.63 7.60
N THR A 246 -3.93 -22.66 8.86
CA THR A 246 -5.12 -21.88 9.31
C THR A 246 -4.74 -20.61 10.08
N SER A 247 -3.44 -20.27 10.14
CA SER A 247 -2.95 -19.06 10.80
C SER A 247 -3.34 -17.82 10.03
N SER A 248 -3.75 -16.76 10.73
CA SER A 248 -3.98 -15.44 10.17
C SER A 248 -2.74 -14.53 10.18
N LEU A 249 -1.56 -15.10 10.47
CA LEU A 249 -0.33 -14.34 10.63
C LEU A 249 0.07 -13.57 9.35
N ASP A 250 -0.18 -14.17 8.20
CA ASP A 250 0.16 -13.66 6.87
C ASP A 250 -0.92 -12.74 6.26
N MET A 251 -2.09 -12.58 6.86
CA MET A 251 -3.15 -11.66 6.41
C MET A 251 -2.64 -10.22 6.22
N VAL A 252 -1.56 -9.86 6.90
CA VAL A 252 -0.86 -8.57 6.71
C VAL A 252 -0.35 -8.38 5.29
N ILE A 253 0.00 -9.48 4.59
CA ILE A 253 0.50 -9.44 3.20
C ILE A 253 -0.64 -8.99 2.27
N ASP A 254 -1.84 -9.52 2.48
CA ASP A 254 -3.01 -9.18 1.66
C ASP A 254 -3.47 -7.75 1.90
N ALA A 255 -3.46 -7.29 3.15
CA ALA A 255 -3.68 -5.88 3.47
C ALA A 255 -2.65 -4.97 2.75
N ILE A 256 -1.36 -5.33 2.74
CA ILE A 256 -0.32 -4.62 2.01
C ILE A 256 -0.59 -4.61 0.50
N ASN A 257 -1.04 -5.72 -0.07
CA ASN A 257 -1.35 -5.85 -1.49
C ASN A 257 -2.51 -4.92 -1.88
N ILE A 258 -3.58 -4.87 -1.07
CA ILE A 258 -4.70 -3.95 -1.24
C ILE A 258 -4.21 -2.49 -1.17
N VAL A 259 -3.44 -2.12 -0.13
CA VAL A 259 -2.87 -0.77 0.00
C VAL A 259 -1.97 -0.43 -1.20
N SER A 260 -1.18 -1.39 -1.66
CA SER A 260 -0.32 -1.20 -2.83
C SER A 260 -1.12 -0.96 -4.11
N LYS A 261 -2.23 -1.66 -4.29
CA LYS A 261 -3.08 -1.56 -5.48
C LYS A 261 -3.88 -0.26 -5.52
N PHE A 262 -4.57 0.07 -4.43
CA PHE A 262 -5.46 1.23 -4.37
C PHE A 262 -4.74 2.55 -4.11
N ASN A 263 -3.55 2.50 -3.56
CA ASN A 263 -2.72 3.69 -3.29
C ASN A 263 -3.44 4.75 -2.44
N PHE A 264 -4.08 4.33 -1.36
CA PHE A 264 -4.85 5.21 -0.47
C PHE A 264 -4.01 6.40 0.02
N PRO A 265 -4.58 7.60 0.15
CA PRO A 265 -3.89 8.77 0.73
C PRO A 265 -3.47 8.56 2.17
N THR A 266 -4.33 7.92 2.96
CA THR A 266 -4.07 7.56 4.36
C THR A 266 -4.51 6.12 4.63
N VAL A 267 -3.86 5.47 5.60
CA VAL A 267 -4.18 4.13 6.05
C VAL A 267 -4.17 4.12 7.57
N LEU A 268 -5.21 3.54 8.16
CA LEU A 268 -5.30 3.26 9.59
C LEU A 268 -5.33 1.75 9.80
N VAL A 269 -4.52 1.24 10.71
CA VAL A 269 -4.53 -0.17 11.10
C VAL A 269 -4.75 -0.27 12.61
N GLU A 270 -5.77 -1.01 13.01
CA GLU A 270 -6.05 -1.35 14.41
C GLU A 270 -5.66 -2.79 14.69
N ASN A 271 -5.05 -3.05 15.86
CA ASN A 271 -4.79 -4.40 16.33
C ASN A 271 -4.46 -4.37 17.83
N VAL A 272 -4.20 -5.54 18.43
CA VAL A 272 -3.60 -5.62 19.77
C VAL A 272 -2.16 -5.06 19.74
N PRO A 273 -1.65 -4.46 20.83
CA PRO A 273 -0.31 -3.85 20.84
C PRO A 273 0.82 -4.79 20.39
N ASN A 274 0.73 -6.08 20.75
CA ASN A 274 1.74 -7.07 20.40
C ASN A 274 1.91 -7.25 18.88
N PHE A 275 0.86 -7.00 18.08
CA PHE A 275 0.96 -7.02 16.62
C PHE A 275 2.04 -6.05 16.12
N PHE A 276 2.04 -4.81 16.61
CA PHE A 276 2.96 -3.76 16.11
C PHE A 276 4.43 -4.00 16.51
N THR A 277 4.67 -4.79 17.54
CA THR A 277 6.02 -5.20 17.97
C THR A 277 6.48 -6.52 17.34
N SER A 278 5.55 -7.30 16.76
CA SER A 278 5.82 -8.54 16.05
C SER A 278 6.49 -8.30 14.69
N ASP A 279 6.97 -9.38 14.08
CA ASP A 279 7.55 -9.30 12.73
C ASP A 279 6.52 -8.94 11.66
N ALA A 280 5.26 -9.37 11.80
CA ALA A 280 4.17 -8.96 10.91
C ALA A 280 3.96 -7.44 10.93
N GLY A 281 3.90 -6.83 12.11
CA GLY A 281 3.78 -5.37 12.25
C GLY A 281 5.00 -4.62 11.71
N LYS A 282 6.21 -5.14 11.95
CA LYS A 282 7.44 -4.57 11.38
C LYS A 282 7.47 -4.65 9.85
N ILE A 283 7.03 -5.77 9.26
CA ILE A 283 6.92 -5.95 7.80
C ILE A 283 5.91 -4.94 7.23
N LEU A 284 4.75 -4.79 7.87
CA LEU A 284 3.74 -3.80 7.48
C LEU A 284 4.32 -2.39 7.43
N MET A 285 4.94 -1.94 8.52
CA MET A 285 5.53 -0.59 8.61
C MET A 285 6.64 -0.39 7.58
N ALA A 286 7.56 -1.35 7.45
CA ALA A 286 8.64 -1.30 6.47
C ALA A 286 8.10 -1.20 5.03
N ARG A 287 7.04 -1.96 4.72
CA ARG A 287 6.42 -1.93 3.39
C ARG A 287 5.70 -0.61 3.13
N LEU A 288 4.93 -0.10 4.08
CA LEU A 288 4.27 1.20 3.97
C LEU A 288 5.29 2.32 3.73
N ASN A 289 6.39 2.33 4.48
CA ASN A 289 7.48 3.29 4.27
C ASN A 289 8.09 3.20 2.86
N ARG A 290 8.30 1.99 2.33
CA ARG A 290 8.77 1.78 0.94
C ARG A 290 7.76 2.25 -0.10
N LEU A 291 6.47 2.18 0.20
CA LEU A 291 5.40 2.71 -0.65
C LEU A 291 5.29 4.23 -0.61
N GLY A 292 6.03 4.90 0.29
CA GLY A 292 6.09 6.35 0.41
C GLY A 292 5.24 6.96 1.51
N TYR A 293 4.67 6.14 2.40
CA TYR A 293 3.96 6.63 3.58
C TYR A 293 4.95 7.07 4.66
N LYS A 294 4.52 8.05 5.46
CA LYS A 294 5.04 8.28 6.81
C LYS A 294 4.16 7.49 7.76
N THR A 295 4.77 6.76 8.69
CA THR A 295 4.07 5.88 9.63
C THR A 295 4.22 6.37 11.06
N TYR A 296 3.13 6.34 11.82
CA TYR A 296 3.03 6.71 13.23
C TYR A 296 2.21 5.64 13.92
N TRP A 297 2.65 5.13 15.06
CA TRP A 297 1.85 4.19 15.82
C TRP A 297 1.99 4.41 17.32
N ASP A 298 0.93 4.14 18.06
CA ASP A 298 0.91 4.17 19.51
C ASP A 298 -0.20 3.24 20.04
N LYS A 299 -0.18 2.99 21.34
CA LYS A 299 -1.20 2.22 22.04
C LYS A 299 -2.12 3.13 22.83
N PHE A 300 -3.40 2.83 22.80
CA PHE A 300 -4.44 3.59 23.48
C PHE A 300 -5.29 2.69 24.36
N ASP A 301 -5.58 3.12 25.58
CA ASP A 301 -6.62 2.51 26.41
C ASP A 301 -7.94 3.28 26.18
N ALA A 302 -9.01 2.56 25.87
CA ALA A 302 -10.32 3.15 25.65
C ALA A 302 -10.79 4.02 26.84
N ARG A 303 -10.39 3.70 28.07
CA ARG A 303 -10.73 4.47 29.27
C ARG A 303 -10.16 5.89 29.24
N ASP A 304 -9.02 6.09 28.63
CA ASP A 304 -8.39 7.42 28.51
C ASP A 304 -9.13 8.33 27.50
N TYR A 305 -10.08 7.76 26.75
CA TYR A 305 -10.89 8.44 25.73
C TYR A 305 -12.40 8.35 26.01
N GLY A 306 -12.78 8.13 27.27
CA GLY A 306 -14.18 8.08 27.68
C GLY A 306 -14.84 6.70 27.60
N GLY A 307 -14.09 5.65 27.32
CA GLY A 307 -14.57 4.28 27.38
C GLY A 307 -14.81 3.81 28.82
N LEU A 308 -15.77 2.91 29.01
CA LEU A 308 -16.15 2.38 30.34
C LEU A 308 -15.18 1.32 30.84
N THR A 309 -14.54 0.61 29.93
CA THR A 309 -13.66 -0.52 30.24
C THR A 309 -12.25 -0.28 29.73
N SER A 310 -11.25 -0.83 30.42
CA SER A 310 -9.88 -0.87 29.90
C SER A 310 -9.83 -1.82 28.71
N ARG A 311 -9.56 -1.24 27.54
CA ARG A 311 -9.35 -1.99 26.29
C ARG A 311 -8.18 -1.35 25.56
N VAL A 312 -7.01 -1.93 25.76
CA VAL A 312 -5.79 -1.43 25.12
C VAL A 312 -5.69 -1.96 23.69
N ARG A 313 -5.53 -1.04 22.73
CA ARG A 313 -5.30 -1.33 21.31
C ARG A 313 -4.17 -0.48 20.77
N GLY A 314 -3.45 -1.05 19.81
CA GLY A 314 -2.50 -0.31 19.00
C GLY A 314 -3.16 0.23 17.75
N TYR A 315 -2.79 1.44 17.37
CA TYR A 315 -3.22 2.08 16.12
C TYR A 315 -2.00 2.55 15.35
N LEU A 316 -1.92 2.16 14.09
CA LEU A 316 -0.94 2.64 13.14
C LEU A 316 -1.64 3.56 12.15
N PHE A 317 -1.24 4.82 12.12
CA PHE A 317 -1.62 5.76 11.07
C PHE A 317 -0.49 5.94 10.07
N ALA A 318 -0.79 5.77 8.79
CA ALA A 318 0.16 5.96 7.70
C ALA A 318 -0.39 6.96 6.69
N THR A 319 0.43 7.92 6.23
CA THR A 319 -0.01 8.98 5.33
C THR A 319 1.02 9.31 4.26
N MET A 320 0.55 9.54 3.03
CA MET A 320 1.30 10.14 1.93
C MET A 320 1.11 11.66 1.84
N LEU A 321 0.20 12.21 2.62
CA LEU A 321 -0.10 13.64 2.59
C LEU A 321 1.05 14.46 3.19
N PRO A 322 1.22 15.71 2.75
CA PRO A 322 2.21 16.62 3.32
C PRO A 322 1.81 17.02 4.75
N GLY A 323 2.80 17.42 5.53
CA GLY A 323 2.61 17.84 6.92
C GLY A 323 3.14 16.80 7.92
N ASN A 324 3.00 17.13 9.20
CA ASN A 324 3.29 16.26 10.32
C ASN A 324 1.98 15.84 10.96
N PHE A 325 1.96 14.63 11.48
CA PHE A 325 0.84 14.08 12.22
C PHE A 325 1.33 13.76 13.65
N GLU A 326 0.51 14.10 14.62
CA GLU A 326 0.72 13.73 16.01
C GLU A 326 -0.40 12.78 16.44
N MET A 327 -0.04 11.72 17.14
CA MET A 327 -1.02 10.80 17.69
C MET A 327 -1.90 11.54 18.73
N PRO A 328 -3.20 11.25 18.75
CA PRO A 328 -4.12 11.94 19.66
C PRO A 328 -3.75 11.70 21.12
N LYS A 329 -3.83 12.75 21.94
CA LYS A 329 -3.60 12.64 23.39
C LYS A 329 -4.92 12.31 24.10
N PRO A 330 -4.87 11.66 25.28
CA PRO A 330 -6.05 11.40 26.10
C PRO A 330 -6.84 12.69 26.36
N THR A 331 -8.15 12.64 26.16
CA THR A 331 -9.00 13.82 26.27
C THR A 331 -9.93 13.78 27.48
N ILE A 332 -10.34 12.61 27.90
CA ILE A 332 -11.33 12.45 28.98
C ILE A 332 -11.08 11.10 29.68
N LYS A 333 -10.89 11.12 31.01
CA LYS A 333 -11.06 9.91 31.82
C LYS A 333 -12.52 9.77 32.19
N ASN A 334 -13.12 8.64 31.80
CA ASN A 334 -14.43 8.30 32.31
C ASN A 334 -14.29 7.76 33.73
N ASN A 335 -14.81 8.49 34.70
CA ASN A 335 -14.81 8.11 36.12
C ASN A 335 -16.18 7.60 36.58
N ILE A 336 -17.11 7.35 35.66
CA ILE A 336 -18.44 6.82 36.02
C ILE A 336 -18.21 5.36 36.45
N PRO A 337 -18.56 5.02 37.70
CA PRO A 337 -18.53 3.65 38.16
C PRO A 337 -19.44 2.78 37.29
N ILE A 338 -19.03 1.57 36.98
CA ILE A 338 -19.82 0.66 36.13
C ILE A 338 -21.19 0.37 36.75
N TRP A 339 -21.27 0.42 38.09
CA TRP A 339 -22.51 0.27 38.85
C TRP A 339 -23.60 1.25 38.50
N ASP A 340 -23.24 2.52 38.20
CA ASP A 340 -24.16 3.58 37.83
C ASP A 340 -24.75 3.40 36.42
N LEU A 341 -24.19 2.50 35.65
CA LEU A 341 -24.61 2.17 34.27
C LEU A 341 -25.38 0.85 34.16
N LEU A 342 -25.28 0.03 35.19
CA LEU A 342 -25.96 -1.26 35.26
C LEU A 342 -27.14 -1.12 36.22
N ASN A 343 -28.33 -1.39 35.72
CA ASN A 343 -29.55 -1.35 36.52
C ASN A 343 -29.66 -2.60 37.39
N PHE A 344 -28.75 -2.73 38.38
CA PHE A 344 -28.66 -3.93 39.23
C PHE A 344 -29.91 -4.18 40.03
N ASP A 345 -30.52 -3.11 40.55
CA ASP A 345 -31.67 -3.24 41.45
C ASP A 345 -32.90 -3.76 40.71
N GLU A 346 -33.16 -3.31 39.47
CA GLU A 346 -34.22 -3.92 38.64
C GLU A 346 -33.93 -5.37 38.27
N ARG A 347 -32.69 -5.74 37.95
CA ARG A 347 -32.31 -7.09 37.59
C ARG A 347 -32.35 -8.04 38.78
N ILE A 348 -32.04 -7.56 39.98
CA ILE A 348 -32.21 -8.32 41.23
C ILE A 348 -33.72 -8.49 41.53
N ALA A 349 -34.51 -7.46 41.41
CA ALA A 349 -35.95 -7.47 41.60
C ALA A 349 -36.65 -8.40 40.58
N SER A 350 -36.20 -8.46 39.35
CA SER A 350 -36.70 -9.40 38.33
C SER A 350 -36.22 -10.85 38.47
N GLY A 351 -35.31 -11.12 39.42
CA GLY A 351 -34.71 -12.42 39.60
C GLY A 351 -33.64 -12.84 38.59
N GLU A 352 -33.28 -11.96 37.69
CA GLU A 352 -32.23 -12.19 36.67
C GLU A 352 -30.84 -12.23 37.29
N LEU A 353 -30.63 -11.48 38.37
CA LEU A 353 -29.35 -11.40 39.08
C LEU A 353 -29.51 -11.69 40.58
N ARG A 354 -28.63 -12.48 41.14
CA ARG A 354 -28.62 -12.73 42.58
C ARG A 354 -27.88 -11.62 43.30
N GLU A 355 -28.43 -11.19 44.44
CA GLU A 355 -27.87 -10.10 45.23
C GLU A 355 -26.44 -10.39 45.74
N ASP A 356 -26.16 -11.65 46.07
CA ASP A 356 -24.83 -12.14 46.51
C ASP A 356 -23.74 -12.03 45.44
N ARG A 357 -24.09 -11.83 44.19
CA ARG A 357 -23.15 -11.64 43.08
C ARG A 357 -22.91 -10.18 42.70
N LYS A 358 -23.51 -9.24 43.39
CA LYS A 358 -23.33 -7.80 43.17
C LYS A 358 -21.87 -7.33 43.36
N SER A 359 -21.08 -8.07 44.14
CA SER A 359 -19.67 -7.76 44.40
C SER A 359 -18.67 -8.42 43.43
N VAL A 360 -19.13 -9.23 42.47
CA VAL A 360 -18.28 -10.05 41.59
C VAL A 360 -18.22 -9.48 40.17
N VAL A 361 -18.95 -8.39 39.88
CA VAL A 361 -19.01 -7.76 38.54
C VAL A 361 -18.16 -6.50 38.44
#